data_de89138ca5824b01735908c749a8c874
#
_entry.id   de89138ca5824b01735908c749a8c874
#
_cell.length_a   1.000
_cell.length_b   1.000
_cell.length_c   1.000
_cell.angle_alpha   90.00
_cell.angle_beta   90.00
_cell.angle_gamma   90.00
#
_symmetry.space_group_name_H-M   'P 1'
#
loop_
_entity.id
_entity.type
_entity.pdbx_description
1 polymer ?
#
loop_
_entity_poly.entity_id
_entity_poly.type
_entity_poly.pdbx_seq_one_letter_code
_entity_poly.pdbx_strand_id
1 'polypeptide(L)'
;MHATTILMVRRGGQVVIGGDGQVSLGQTIVKGNARKVRRLAKGAVIGGFAGATADAFTLFERLEAKLEQYPGQLTRACVELTKDWRTDRYLRRLEAMMLVADREVSLLLSGAGDVLEPELSPHGSVMAIGSGGNYALAAARALVETEMEAEAIVRRSLAIAAEICVYTNGNLVIETLDVEPATT
;
A
#
# COMPACT_ATOMS: atom_id res chain seq x y z
N MET A 1 -5.80 -10.42 -13.87
CA MET A 1 -4.53 -10.83 -13.22
C MET A 1 -4.48 -10.16 -11.86
N HIS A 2 -4.88 -10.87 -10.79
CA HIS A 2 -5.04 -10.25 -9.47
C HIS A 2 -4.55 -11.22 -8.39
N ALA A 3 -3.25 -11.23 -8.19
CA ALA A 3 -2.65 -11.89 -7.05
C ALA A 3 -1.85 -10.84 -6.31
N THR A 4 -2.36 -10.34 -5.19
CA THR A 4 -1.69 -9.27 -4.46
C THR A 4 -2.25 -9.15 -3.05
N THR A 5 -1.36 -8.93 -2.11
CA THR A 5 -1.70 -8.42 -0.79
C THR A 5 -0.75 -7.28 -0.46
N ILE A 6 -1.30 -6.11 -0.19
CA ILE A 6 -0.56 -4.96 0.34
C ILE A 6 -1.16 -4.61 1.69
N LEU A 7 -0.31 -4.44 2.68
CA LEU A 7 -0.69 -4.04 4.04
C LEU A 7 0.12 -2.85 4.49
N MET A 8 -0.53 -1.87 5.08
CA MET A 8 0.09 -0.71 5.70
C MET A 8 -0.27 -0.67 7.19
N VAL A 9 0.73 -0.45 8.03
CA VAL A 9 0.58 -0.25 9.46
C VAL A 9 1.34 1.00 9.87
N ARG A 10 0.64 1.93 10.51
CA ARG A 10 1.24 3.09 11.18
C ARG A 10 1.08 2.92 12.67
N ARG A 11 2.19 2.80 13.37
CA ARG A 11 2.21 2.58 14.81
C ARG A 11 3.51 3.08 15.44
N GLY A 12 3.41 3.71 16.59
CA GLY A 12 4.56 4.26 17.27
C GLY A 12 5.27 5.30 16.40
N GLY A 13 6.57 5.21 16.29
CA GLY A 13 7.38 6.08 15.43
C GLY A 13 7.56 5.59 14.00
N GLN A 14 6.71 4.72 13.48
CA GLN A 14 6.91 4.13 12.15
C GLN A 14 5.63 4.01 11.34
N VAL A 15 5.77 4.12 10.02
CA VAL A 15 4.79 3.63 9.04
C VAL A 15 5.48 2.61 8.14
N VAL A 16 4.84 1.47 7.96
CA VAL A 16 5.36 0.32 7.22
C VAL A 16 4.36 -0.10 6.17
N ILE A 17 4.81 -0.27 4.93
CA ILE A 17 4.03 -0.91 3.87
C ILE A 17 4.77 -2.17 3.44
N GLY A 18 4.06 -3.29 3.46
CA GLY A 18 4.54 -4.57 2.96
C GLY A 18 3.64 -5.12 1.88
N GLY A 19 4.23 -5.90 0.98
CA GLY A 19 3.52 -6.60 -0.08
C GLY A 19 4.12 -7.96 -0.37
N ASP A 20 3.30 -8.89 -0.85
CA ASP A 20 3.75 -10.17 -1.36
C ASP A 20 4.38 -10.04 -2.76
N GLY A 21 4.95 -11.12 -3.26
CA GLY A 21 5.63 -11.16 -4.56
C GLY A 21 4.92 -11.96 -5.65
N GLN A 22 3.73 -12.49 -5.39
CA GLN A 22 3.08 -13.38 -6.35
C GLN A 22 2.43 -12.63 -7.51
N VAL A 23 2.70 -13.10 -8.73
CA VAL A 23 1.95 -12.74 -9.94
C VAL A 23 1.37 -14.03 -10.52
N SER A 24 0.06 -14.05 -10.69
CA SER A 24 -0.67 -15.20 -11.23
C SER A 24 -1.39 -14.85 -12.53
N LEU A 25 -1.44 -15.82 -13.45
CA LEU A 25 -2.26 -15.79 -14.64
C LEU A 25 -3.29 -16.91 -14.54
N GLY A 26 -4.53 -16.55 -14.21
CA GLY A 26 -5.54 -17.54 -13.84
C GLY A 26 -5.08 -18.34 -12.61
N GLN A 27 -4.95 -19.64 -12.75
CA GLN A 27 -4.51 -20.54 -11.68
C GLN A 27 -3.00 -20.85 -11.71
N THR A 28 -2.24 -20.17 -12.59
CA THR A 28 -0.80 -20.40 -12.73
C THR A 28 0.00 -19.27 -12.12
N ILE A 29 0.92 -19.60 -11.23
CA ILE A 29 1.92 -18.65 -10.71
C ILE A 29 3.00 -18.45 -11.77
N VAL A 30 3.12 -17.23 -12.29
CA VAL A 30 4.12 -16.90 -13.34
C VAL A 30 5.34 -16.18 -12.78
N LYS A 31 5.23 -15.59 -11.58
CA LYS A 31 6.34 -14.96 -10.87
C LYS A 31 6.08 -14.96 -9.37
N GLY A 32 7.10 -15.22 -8.57
CA GLY A 32 6.98 -15.30 -7.12
C GLY A 32 7.67 -14.17 -6.35
N ASN A 33 8.41 -13.28 -7.02
CA ASN A 33 9.24 -12.24 -6.39
C ASN A 33 9.06 -10.86 -7.03
N ALA A 34 7.84 -10.53 -7.43
CA ALA A 34 7.52 -9.19 -7.94
C ALA A 34 7.63 -8.14 -6.83
N ARG A 35 8.03 -6.94 -7.21
CA ARG A 35 8.10 -5.79 -6.29
C ARG A 35 6.84 -4.94 -6.46
N LYS A 36 5.95 -5.02 -5.49
CA LYS A 36 4.68 -4.30 -5.45
C LYS A 36 4.71 -3.10 -4.49
N VAL A 37 5.80 -2.93 -3.77
CA VAL A 37 6.03 -1.83 -2.82
C VAL A 37 7.28 -1.08 -3.23
N ARG A 38 7.22 0.25 -3.16
CA ARG A 38 8.29 1.15 -3.62
C ARG A 38 8.45 2.37 -2.74
N ARG A 39 9.64 2.98 -2.83
CA ARG A 39 9.89 4.34 -2.37
C ARG A 39 9.68 5.33 -3.52
N LEU A 40 9.07 6.46 -3.20
CA LEU A 40 8.78 7.58 -4.11
C LEU A 40 9.31 8.88 -3.50
N ALA A 41 9.33 9.96 -4.30
CA ALA A 41 9.77 11.28 -3.84
C ALA A 41 11.12 11.24 -3.13
N LYS A 42 12.13 10.61 -3.74
CA LYS A 42 13.49 10.45 -3.19
C LYS A 42 13.51 9.79 -1.79
N GLY A 43 12.58 8.89 -1.54
CA GLY A 43 12.47 8.14 -0.29
C GLY A 43 11.53 8.75 0.76
N ALA A 44 10.94 9.91 0.50
CA ALA A 44 10.03 10.57 1.43
C ALA A 44 8.63 9.93 1.49
N VAL A 45 8.27 9.16 0.48
CA VAL A 45 6.98 8.47 0.36
C VAL A 45 7.22 6.98 0.10
N ILE A 46 6.40 6.14 0.71
CA ILE A 46 6.32 4.71 0.40
C ILE A 46 4.96 4.39 -0.18
N GLY A 47 4.91 3.46 -1.13
CA GLY A 47 3.67 3.10 -1.80
C GLY A 47 3.60 1.63 -2.17
N GLY A 48 2.40 1.08 -2.14
CA GLY A 48 2.09 -0.28 -2.58
C GLY A 48 0.89 -0.28 -3.53
N PHE A 49 0.89 -1.23 -4.45
CA PHE A 49 -0.06 -1.29 -5.55
C PHE A 49 -0.70 -2.67 -5.67
N ALA A 50 -2.01 -2.73 -5.81
CA ALA A 50 -2.78 -3.92 -6.15
C ALA A 50 -3.47 -3.74 -7.50
N GLY A 51 -3.13 -4.59 -8.47
CA GLY A 51 -3.62 -4.54 -9.84
C GLY A 51 -2.63 -5.15 -10.82
N ALA A 52 -2.80 -4.90 -12.12
CA ALA A 52 -1.86 -5.38 -13.13
C ALA A 52 -0.51 -4.64 -13.05
N THR A 53 0.58 -5.39 -13.22
CA THR A 53 1.94 -4.84 -13.07
C THR A 53 2.23 -3.68 -14.03
N ALA A 54 1.74 -3.75 -15.27
CA ALA A 54 1.90 -2.67 -16.24
C ALA A 54 1.20 -1.38 -15.79
N ASP A 55 0.05 -1.51 -15.13
CA ASP A 55 -0.73 -0.39 -14.62
C ASP A 55 -0.04 0.26 -13.41
N ALA A 56 0.64 -0.57 -12.59
CA ALA A 56 1.41 -0.09 -11.45
C ALA A 56 2.49 0.92 -11.85
N PHE A 57 3.27 0.62 -12.88
CA PHE A 57 4.30 1.52 -13.36
C PHE A 57 3.74 2.87 -13.78
N THR A 58 2.67 2.86 -14.57
CA THR A 58 2.03 4.09 -15.03
C THR A 58 1.53 4.94 -13.87
N LEU A 59 0.87 4.33 -12.90
CA LEU A 59 0.32 5.06 -11.76
C LEU A 59 1.41 5.57 -10.81
N PHE A 60 2.48 4.81 -10.59
CA PHE A 60 3.62 5.29 -9.82
C PHE A 60 4.34 6.46 -10.51
N GLU A 61 4.54 6.40 -11.82
CA GLU A 61 5.10 7.52 -12.59
C GLU A 61 4.24 8.78 -12.50
N ARG A 62 2.91 8.62 -12.62
CA ARG A 62 1.97 9.74 -12.48
C ARG A 62 1.98 10.32 -11.07
N LEU A 63 2.07 9.48 -10.05
CA LEU A 63 2.18 9.94 -8.66
C LEU A 63 3.51 10.69 -8.43
N GLU A 64 4.64 10.18 -8.92
CA GLU A 64 5.94 10.87 -8.86
C GLU A 64 5.86 12.27 -9.46
N ALA A 65 5.24 12.43 -10.63
CA ALA A 65 5.06 13.72 -11.28
C ALA A 65 4.22 14.68 -10.41
N LYS A 66 3.17 14.19 -9.77
CA LYS A 66 2.37 14.99 -8.83
C LYS A 66 3.14 15.37 -7.57
N LEU A 67 3.96 14.47 -7.05
CA LEU A 67 4.81 14.73 -5.89
C LEU A 67 5.91 15.77 -6.19
N GLU A 68 6.44 15.79 -7.41
CA GLU A 68 7.36 16.85 -7.87
C GLU A 68 6.64 18.20 -8.00
N GLN A 69 5.41 18.21 -8.47
CA GLN A 69 4.58 19.41 -8.61
C GLN A 69 4.12 19.95 -7.25
N TYR A 70 3.85 19.09 -6.29
CA TYR A 70 3.37 19.43 -4.95
C TYR A 70 4.29 18.84 -3.86
N PRO A 71 5.55 19.30 -3.76
CA PRO A 71 6.52 18.72 -2.83
C PRO A 71 6.06 18.85 -1.37
N GLY A 72 6.19 17.76 -0.63
CA GLY A 72 5.76 17.69 0.79
C GLY A 72 4.24 17.70 1.01
N GLN A 73 3.44 17.62 -0.04
CA GLN A 73 1.98 17.67 0.02
C GLN A 73 1.37 16.38 -0.54
N LEU A 74 1.56 15.26 0.18
CA LEU A 74 1.10 13.93 -0.29
C LEU A 74 -0.40 13.91 -0.58
N THR A 75 -1.22 14.41 0.31
CA THR A 75 -2.68 14.41 0.14
C THR A 75 -3.09 15.17 -1.14
N ARG A 76 -2.50 16.33 -1.37
CA ARG A 76 -2.78 17.10 -2.59
C ARG A 76 -2.33 16.38 -3.85
N ALA A 77 -1.14 15.81 -3.85
CA ALA A 77 -0.63 15.03 -4.98
C ALA A 77 -1.56 13.84 -5.29
N CYS A 78 -2.04 13.16 -4.26
CA CYS A 78 -2.98 12.04 -4.41
C CYS A 78 -4.35 12.47 -4.93
N VAL A 79 -4.90 13.58 -4.44
CA VAL A 79 -6.16 14.13 -4.94
C VAL A 79 -6.05 14.49 -6.43
N GLU A 80 -4.97 15.15 -6.83
CA GLU A 80 -4.74 15.48 -8.24
C GLU A 80 -4.51 14.24 -9.12
N LEU A 81 -3.82 13.21 -8.60
CA LEU A 81 -3.69 11.94 -9.30
C LEU A 81 -5.05 11.26 -9.51
N THR A 82 -5.89 11.19 -8.51
CA THR A 82 -7.20 10.53 -8.63
C THR A 82 -8.16 11.28 -9.55
N LYS A 83 -8.06 12.60 -9.64
CA LYS A 83 -8.76 13.38 -10.67
C LYS A 83 -8.33 12.97 -12.08
N ASP A 84 -7.03 12.87 -12.32
CA ASP A 84 -6.49 12.41 -13.60
C ASP A 84 -6.88 10.95 -13.87
N TRP A 85 -6.77 10.08 -12.87
CA TRP A 85 -7.14 8.68 -12.99
C TRP A 85 -8.59 8.49 -13.42
N ARG A 86 -9.48 9.25 -12.85
CA ARG A 86 -10.91 9.20 -13.16
C ARG A 86 -11.25 9.74 -14.55
N THR A 87 -10.53 10.74 -15.05
CA THR A 87 -10.86 11.49 -16.26
C THR A 87 -9.99 11.14 -17.47
N ASP A 88 -8.78 10.65 -17.29
CA ASP A 88 -7.87 10.25 -18.36
C ASP A 88 -8.39 8.98 -19.05
N ARG A 89 -8.37 8.96 -20.38
CA ARG A 89 -8.87 7.84 -21.20
C ARG A 89 -8.16 6.53 -20.94
N TYR A 90 -6.86 6.57 -20.61
CA TYR A 90 -6.05 5.40 -20.32
C TYR A 90 -6.21 4.99 -18.87
N LEU A 91 -6.02 5.93 -17.93
CA LEU A 91 -6.02 5.65 -16.51
C LEU A 91 -7.37 5.17 -15.99
N ARG A 92 -8.49 5.72 -16.47
CA ARG A 92 -9.84 5.36 -16.00
C ARG A 92 -10.24 3.89 -16.25
N ARG A 93 -9.49 3.20 -17.09
CA ARG A 93 -9.69 1.76 -17.37
C ARG A 93 -8.92 0.86 -16.42
N LEU A 94 -8.05 1.43 -15.60
CA LEU A 94 -7.22 0.67 -14.68
C LEU A 94 -8.02 0.33 -13.43
N GLU A 95 -8.30 -0.95 -13.27
CA GLU A 95 -8.86 -1.49 -12.03
C GLU A 95 -7.71 -1.75 -11.06
N ALA A 96 -7.45 -0.79 -10.20
CA ALA A 96 -6.33 -0.82 -9.29
C ALA A 96 -6.60 -0.04 -8.03
N MET A 97 -5.82 -0.32 -7.01
CA MET A 97 -5.79 0.41 -5.74
C MET A 97 -4.35 0.64 -5.33
N MET A 98 -4.11 1.73 -4.63
CA MET A 98 -2.80 2.06 -4.06
C MET A 98 -2.93 2.38 -2.58
N LEU A 99 -1.93 1.97 -1.81
CA LEU A 99 -1.66 2.50 -0.47
C LEU A 99 -0.41 3.34 -0.54
N VAL A 100 -0.46 4.55 -0.02
CA VAL A 100 0.69 5.46 0.03
C VAL A 100 0.79 6.11 1.39
N ALA A 101 2.01 6.36 1.83
CA ALA A 101 2.26 7.02 3.11
C ALA A 101 3.52 7.87 3.06
N ASP A 102 3.49 8.98 3.76
CA ASP A 102 4.65 9.73 4.19
C ASP A 102 4.73 9.74 5.72
N ARG A 103 5.57 10.60 6.29
CA ARG A 103 5.73 10.70 7.75
C ARG A 103 4.47 11.15 8.46
N GLU A 104 3.57 11.87 7.80
CA GLU A 104 2.40 12.51 8.40
C GLU A 104 1.09 11.78 8.05
N VAL A 105 0.95 11.30 6.83
CA VAL A 105 -0.32 10.85 6.25
C VAL A 105 -0.23 9.46 5.67
N SER A 106 -1.30 8.70 5.81
CA SER A 106 -1.53 7.39 5.16
C SER A 106 -2.81 7.47 4.35
N LEU A 107 -2.76 7.06 3.08
CA LEU A 107 -3.88 7.18 2.16
C LEU A 107 -4.10 5.90 1.34
N LEU A 108 -5.37 5.60 1.10
CA LEU A 108 -5.81 4.63 0.11
C LEU A 108 -6.39 5.39 -1.10
N LEU A 109 -5.92 5.02 -2.29
CA LEU A 109 -6.37 5.59 -3.56
C LEU A 109 -7.07 4.52 -4.40
N SER A 110 -8.18 4.89 -5.05
CA SER A 110 -8.86 4.01 -6.00
C SER A 110 -9.09 4.69 -7.36
N GLY A 111 -9.31 3.87 -8.38
CA GLY A 111 -9.66 4.35 -9.72
C GLY A 111 -11.03 5.02 -9.80
N ALA A 112 -11.87 4.87 -8.79
CA ALA A 112 -13.15 5.58 -8.68
C ALA A 112 -13.00 7.04 -8.23
N GLY A 113 -11.79 7.44 -7.84
CA GLY A 113 -11.48 8.79 -7.36
C GLY A 113 -11.43 8.94 -5.84
N ASP A 114 -11.45 7.81 -5.12
CA ASP A 114 -11.37 7.84 -3.65
C ASP A 114 -9.96 8.18 -3.20
N VAL A 115 -9.88 9.02 -2.18
CA VAL A 115 -8.69 9.28 -1.38
C VAL A 115 -9.12 9.17 0.08
N LEU A 116 -8.80 8.05 0.72
CA LEU A 116 -9.29 7.70 2.05
C LEU A 116 -8.14 7.61 3.05
N GLU A 117 -8.32 8.22 4.20
CA GLU A 117 -7.47 7.99 5.37
C GLU A 117 -7.91 6.74 6.13
N PRO A 118 -6.99 6.02 6.79
CA PRO A 118 -7.36 4.92 7.64
C PRO A 118 -8.12 5.40 8.88
N GLU A 119 -8.94 4.52 9.42
CA GLU A 119 -9.54 4.75 10.73
C GLU A 119 -8.46 4.79 11.81
N LEU A 120 -8.49 5.82 12.65
CA LEU A 120 -7.54 5.99 13.74
C LEU A 120 -7.99 5.22 14.98
N SER A 121 -7.05 4.53 15.61
CA SER A 121 -7.24 3.91 16.91
C SER A 121 -6.14 4.34 17.87
N PRO A 122 -6.32 4.16 19.18
CA PRO A 122 -5.27 4.45 20.17
C PRO A 122 -3.99 3.63 19.95
N HIS A 123 -4.07 2.52 19.24
CA HIS A 123 -2.97 1.60 19.02
C HIS A 123 -2.26 1.80 17.68
N GLY A 124 -2.80 2.63 16.80
CA GLY A 124 -2.30 2.87 15.45
C GLY A 124 -3.37 2.73 14.38
N SER A 125 -2.97 2.70 13.12
CA SER A 125 -3.87 2.54 11.99
C SER A 125 -3.37 1.46 11.04
N VAL A 126 -4.31 0.74 10.42
CA VAL A 126 -4.04 -0.34 9.48
C VAL A 126 -4.93 -0.21 8.24
N MET A 127 -4.36 -0.47 7.07
CA MET A 127 -5.09 -0.55 5.80
C MET A 127 -4.52 -1.69 4.97
N ALA A 128 -5.38 -2.36 4.21
CA ALA A 128 -4.95 -3.41 3.28
C ALA A 128 -5.74 -3.37 1.98
N ILE A 129 -5.10 -3.81 0.91
CA ILE A 129 -5.70 -3.92 -0.44
C ILE A 129 -5.27 -5.24 -1.09
N GLY A 130 -5.99 -5.62 -2.12
CA GLY A 130 -5.70 -6.81 -2.93
C GLY A 130 -6.45 -8.06 -2.50
N SER A 131 -6.18 -9.18 -3.18
CA SER A 131 -6.89 -10.45 -3.00
C SER A 131 -6.77 -11.03 -1.60
N GLY A 132 -5.60 -10.90 -0.98
CA GLY A 132 -5.36 -11.33 0.41
C GLY A 132 -5.55 -10.20 1.43
N GLY A 133 -5.98 -9.03 0.99
CA GLY A 133 -6.06 -7.84 1.83
C GLY A 133 -6.92 -7.99 3.07
N ASN A 134 -8.09 -8.62 2.94
CA ASN A 134 -8.99 -8.82 4.07
C ASN A 134 -8.41 -9.74 5.16
N TYR A 135 -7.64 -10.74 4.76
CA TYR A 135 -6.97 -11.64 5.73
C TYR A 135 -5.84 -10.91 6.46
N ALA A 136 -5.02 -10.16 5.72
CA ALA A 136 -3.97 -9.33 6.30
C ALA A 136 -4.54 -8.24 7.21
N LEU A 137 -5.63 -7.58 6.80
CA LEU A 137 -6.31 -6.56 7.58
C LEU A 137 -6.85 -7.11 8.90
N ALA A 138 -7.54 -8.24 8.87
CA ALA A 138 -8.08 -8.87 10.07
C ALA A 138 -6.97 -9.25 11.05
N ALA A 139 -5.87 -9.85 10.56
CA ALA A 139 -4.72 -10.18 11.37
C ALA A 139 -4.07 -8.92 11.97
N ALA A 140 -3.85 -7.87 11.16
CA ALA A 140 -3.24 -6.64 11.61
C ALA A 140 -4.10 -5.89 12.65
N ARG A 141 -5.41 -5.90 12.50
CA ARG A 141 -6.33 -5.33 13.51
C ARG A 141 -6.21 -6.01 14.86
N ALA A 142 -6.06 -7.33 14.89
CA ALA A 142 -5.85 -8.07 16.13
C ALA A 142 -4.45 -7.79 16.72
N LEU A 143 -3.42 -7.76 15.88
CA LEU A 143 -2.03 -7.61 16.31
C LEU A 143 -1.68 -6.18 16.75
N VAL A 144 -2.34 -5.16 16.19
CA VAL A 144 -2.11 -3.76 16.58
C VAL A 144 -2.52 -3.45 18.02
N GLU A 145 -3.36 -4.29 18.61
CA GLU A 145 -3.73 -4.22 20.04
C GLU A 145 -2.67 -4.84 20.96
N THR A 146 -1.65 -5.50 20.41
CA THR A 146 -0.53 -6.08 21.15
C THR A 146 0.66 -5.11 21.25
N GLU A 147 1.75 -5.55 21.88
CA GLU A 147 3.00 -4.78 21.96
C GLU A 147 3.91 -4.93 20.72
N MET A 148 3.46 -5.62 19.66
CA MET A 148 4.25 -5.82 18.45
C MET A 148 4.52 -4.50 17.75
N GLU A 149 5.73 -4.34 17.23
CA GLU A 149 6.10 -3.20 16.40
C GLU A 149 5.48 -3.28 14.99
N ALA A 150 5.38 -2.14 14.31
CA ALA A 150 4.70 -2.02 13.02
C ALA A 150 5.23 -3.02 11.97
N GLU A 151 6.55 -3.17 11.82
CA GLU A 151 7.12 -4.11 10.86
C GLU A 151 6.79 -5.58 11.20
N ALA A 152 6.84 -5.93 12.48
CA ALA A 152 6.49 -7.29 12.93
C ALA A 152 5.02 -7.61 12.66
N ILE A 153 4.11 -6.65 12.86
CA ILE A 153 2.69 -6.77 12.53
C ILE A 153 2.51 -7.00 11.03
N VAL A 154 3.18 -6.21 10.19
CA VAL A 154 3.11 -6.36 8.73
C VAL A 154 3.59 -7.75 8.30
N ARG A 155 4.75 -8.19 8.77
CA ARG A 155 5.30 -9.52 8.43
C ARG A 155 4.38 -10.66 8.86
N ARG A 156 3.89 -10.63 10.08
CA ARG A 156 3.01 -11.70 10.60
C ARG A 156 1.67 -11.73 9.87
N SER A 157 1.07 -10.56 9.64
CA SER A 157 -0.22 -10.44 8.97
C SER A 157 -0.17 -10.90 7.50
N LEU A 158 0.91 -10.54 6.79
CA LEU A 158 1.12 -11.00 5.41
C LEU A 158 1.42 -12.50 5.34
N ALA A 159 2.10 -13.07 6.33
CA ALA A 159 2.31 -14.52 6.43
C ALA A 159 0.96 -15.25 6.60
N ILE A 160 0.09 -14.76 7.49
CA ILE A 160 -1.25 -15.32 7.67
C ILE A 160 -2.08 -15.23 6.39
N ALA A 161 -2.02 -14.10 5.69
CA ALA A 161 -2.71 -13.98 4.40
C ALA A 161 -2.19 -14.99 3.37
N ALA A 162 -0.88 -15.25 3.32
CA ALA A 162 -0.28 -16.25 2.43
C ALA A 162 -0.66 -17.68 2.78
N GLU A 163 -0.89 -17.99 4.05
CA GLU A 163 -1.39 -19.30 4.51
C GLU A 163 -2.83 -19.58 4.08
N ILE A 164 -3.64 -18.54 3.87
CA ILE A 164 -5.08 -18.66 3.59
C ILE A 164 -5.41 -18.41 2.13
N CYS A 165 -4.82 -17.36 1.52
CA CYS A 165 -5.15 -16.90 0.18
C CYS A 165 -4.19 -17.51 -0.85
N VAL A 166 -4.73 -18.27 -1.80
CA VAL A 166 -3.92 -18.90 -2.87
C VAL A 166 -3.30 -17.89 -3.87
N TYR A 167 -3.74 -16.64 -3.84
CA TYR A 167 -3.27 -15.58 -4.72
C TYR A 167 -2.15 -14.71 -4.12
N THR A 168 -1.59 -15.11 -3.01
CA THR A 168 -0.49 -14.38 -2.34
C THR A 168 0.54 -15.36 -1.79
N ASN A 169 1.78 -14.91 -1.66
CA ASN A 169 2.88 -15.75 -1.17
C ASN A 169 3.66 -15.06 -0.04
N GLY A 170 4.62 -15.77 0.52
CA GLY A 170 5.46 -15.33 1.62
C GLY A 170 6.72 -14.55 1.20
N ASN A 171 6.92 -14.26 -0.09
CA ASN A 171 8.05 -13.46 -0.56
C ASN A 171 7.72 -11.96 -0.41
N LEU A 172 8.16 -11.36 0.68
CA LEU A 172 7.76 -10.02 1.05
C LEU A 172 8.75 -8.95 0.60
N VAL A 173 8.22 -7.82 0.15
CA VAL A 173 8.94 -6.56 0.04
C VAL A 173 8.34 -5.60 1.05
N ILE A 174 9.18 -5.03 1.90
CA ILE A 174 8.77 -4.15 3.00
C ILE A 174 9.55 -2.84 2.91
N GLU A 175 8.83 -1.73 3.03
CA GLU A 175 9.40 -0.39 3.15
C GLU A 175 8.90 0.27 4.43
N THR A 176 9.81 0.96 5.11
CA THR A 176 9.55 1.61 6.40
C THR A 176 9.98 3.08 6.35
N LEU A 177 9.15 3.96 6.89
CA LEU A 177 9.52 5.34 7.20
C LEU A 177 9.47 5.55 8.71
N ASP A 178 10.51 6.18 9.25
CA ASP A 178 10.50 6.66 10.63
C ASP A 178 9.67 7.94 10.68
N VAL A 179 8.75 7.99 11.63
CA VAL A 179 7.92 9.16 11.93
C VAL A 179 8.56 9.86 13.12
N GLU A 180 8.97 11.12 12.97
CA GLU A 180 9.47 11.88 14.12
C GLU A 180 8.36 12.00 15.16
N PRO A 181 8.67 11.77 16.45
CA PRO A 181 7.71 12.05 17.52
C PRO A 181 7.33 13.52 17.42
N ALA A 182 6.03 13.82 17.53
CA ALA A 182 5.55 15.18 17.59
C ALA A 182 6.35 15.92 18.68
N THR A 183 7.07 16.95 18.29
CA THR A 183 7.80 17.81 19.22
C THR A 183 6.77 18.45 20.12
N THR A 184 6.74 18.01 21.37
CA THR A 184 5.94 18.61 22.45
C THR A 184 6.43 20.00 22.80
#